data_c7bedd66b1fadfd59e95c59138493a52
#
_entry.id   c7bedd66b1fadfd59e95c59138493a52
#
_cell.length_a   1.000
_cell.length_b   1.000
_cell.length_c   1.000
_cell.angle_alpha   90.00
_cell.angle_beta   90.00
_cell.angle_gamma   90.00
#
_symmetry.space_group_name_H-M   'P 1'
#
loop_
_entity.id
_entity.type
_entity.pdbx_description
1 polymer ?
#
loop_
_entity_poly.entity_id
_entity_poly.type
_entity_poly.pdbx_seq_one_letter_code
_entity_poly.pdbx_strand_id
1 'polypeptide(L)'
;MKPSICLYFQVHQPDRLRQYRFFDIGKDSHYFDDFSNRTILRRVAEKCYLPMNAIMLENIQKFGKSFKIAYSISGSAIEQFEKYAPEVLDSFKALAATGCVEFLAETYTHSLASLVSKDEFKKQVELHSKTIEKHFGKKPKCFRNSELIYSDEIGEMVYKLGFKGI
;
A
#
# COMPACT_ATOMS: atom_id res chain seq x y z
N MET A 1 18.81 -12.10 25.14
CA MET A 1 17.66 -11.44 24.50
C MET A 1 16.75 -12.53 23.92
N LYS A 2 15.42 -12.40 24.04
CA LYS A 2 14.51 -13.32 23.35
C LYS A 2 14.44 -12.91 21.86
N PRO A 3 14.48 -13.84 20.93
CA PRO A 3 14.34 -13.53 19.51
C PRO A 3 12.96 -12.96 19.22
N SER A 4 12.86 -12.02 18.28
CA SER A 4 11.61 -11.45 17.81
C SER A 4 11.46 -11.71 16.32
N ILE A 5 10.23 -12.02 15.88
CA ILE A 5 9.89 -12.18 14.47
C ILE A 5 9.11 -10.94 14.05
N CYS A 6 9.57 -10.26 13.02
CA CYS A 6 8.85 -9.13 12.41
C CYS A 6 8.14 -9.62 11.15
N LEU A 7 6.80 -9.59 11.17
CA LEU A 7 5.98 -9.93 10.01
C LEU A 7 5.63 -8.65 9.27
N TYR A 8 6.02 -8.60 8.00
CA TYR A 8 5.72 -7.51 7.09
C TYR A 8 5.10 -8.04 5.79
N PHE A 9 4.04 -7.38 5.33
CA PHE A 9 3.35 -7.73 4.10
C PHE A 9 3.22 -6.53 3.19
N GLN A 10 3.51 -6.73 1.91
CA GLN A 10 3.29 -5.73 0.88
C GLN A 10 2.01 -6.05 0.11
N VAL A 11 1.20 -5.01 -0.11
CA VAL A 11 -0.05 -5.07 -0.87
C VAL A 11 0.02 -4.05 -1.99
N HIS A 12 0.09 -4.53 -3.21
CA HIS A 12 0.12 -3.68 -4.40
C HIS A 12 -0.74 -4.28 -5.52
N GLN A 13 -1.48 -3.43 -6.20
CA GLN A 13 -2.20 -3.75 -7.43
C GLN A 13 -1.94 -2.65 -8.44
N PRO A 14 -1.27 -2.96 -9.56
CA PRO A 14 -1.09 -1.99 -10.64
C PRO A 14 -2.40 -1.78 -11.39
N ASP A 15 -2.59 -0.58 -11.92
CA ASP A 15 -3.63 -0.33 -12.91
C ASP A 15 -3.17 -0.86 -14.27
N ARG A 16 -3.96 -1.79 -14.82
CA ARG A 16 -3.68 -2.39 -16.13
C ARG A 16 -4.23 -1.49 -17.21
N LEU A 17 -3.39 -1.24 -18.21
CA LEU A 17 -3.78 -0.46 -19.37
C LEU A 17 -4.54 -1.34 -20.35
N ARG A 18 -5.57 -0.77 -20.99
CA ARG A 18 -6.20 -1.39 -22.15
C ARG A 18 -5.31 -1.30 -23.38
N GLN A 19 -5.61 -2.10 -24.38
CA GLN A 19 -4.97 -1.95 -25.68
C GLN A 19 -5.39 -0.62 -26.29
N TYR A 20 -4.42 0.32 -26.41
CA TYR A 20 -4.63 1.67 -26.91
C TYR A 20 -4.01 1.78 -28.30
N ARG A 21 -4.80 2.24 -29.29
CA ARG A 21 -4.35 2.38 -30.68
C ARG A 21 -3.92 3.80 -30.96
N PHE A 22 -3.07 3.98 -31.96
CA PHE A 22 -2.61 5.31 -32.38
C PHE A 22 -3.79 6.28 -32.64
N PHE A 23 -4.86 5.82 -33.28
CA PHE A 23 -6.03 6.64 -33.59
C PHE A 23 -6.94 6.98 -32.38
N ASP A 24 -6.68 6.39 -31.24
CA ASP A 24 -7.40 6.71 -29.99
C ASP A 24 -6.76 7.92 -29.28
N ILE A 25 -5.51 8.27 -29.65
CA ILE A 25 -4.77 9.39 -29.06
C ILE A 25 -5.53 10.70 -29.30
N GLY A 26 -5.82 11.42 -28.20
CA GLY A 26 -6.56 12.68 -28.23
C GLY A 26 -8.07 12.58 -28.44
N LYS A 27 -8.62 11.36 -28.64
CA LYS A 27 -10.06 11.12 -28.78
C LYS A 27 -10.69 10.46 -27.56
N ASP A 28 -9.92 9.65 -26.86
CA ASP A 28 -10.39 8.90 -25.70
C ASP A 28 -9.30 8.93 -24.61
N SER A 29 -9.69 9.36 -23.41
CA SER A 29 -8.80 9.43 -22.24
C SER A 29 -8.95 8.24 -21.31
N HIS A 30 -9.77 7.24 -21.67
CA HIS A 30 -9.95 6.03 -20.86
C HIS A 30 -8.84 5.02 -21.10
N TYR A 31 -7.74 5.16 -20.37
CA TYR A 31 -6.52 4.37 -20.55
C TYR A 31 -6.54 3.01 -19.86
N PHE A 32 -7.37 2.82 -18.83
CA PHE A 32 -7.35 1.65 -17.96
C PHE A 32 -8.31 0.54 -18.42
N ASP A 33 -7.90 -0.70 -18.24
CA ASP A 33 -8.73 -1.89 -18.44
C ASP A 33 -9.50 -2.20 -17.15
N ASP A 34 -10.64 -1.55 -16.98
CA ASP A 34 -11.51 -1.72 -15.81
C ASP A 34 -12.00 -3.15 -15.63
N PHE A 35 -12.21 -3.88 -16.72
CA PHE A 35 -12.65 -5.27 -16.65
C PHE A 35 -11.55 -6.16 -16.05
N SER A 36 -10.33 -6.07 -16.57
CA SER A 36 -9.19 -6.83 -16.07
C SER A 36 -8.84 -6.42 -14.64
N ASN A 37 -8.82 -5.13 -14.33
CA ASN A 37 -8.55 -4.62 -12.98
C ASN A 37 -9.56 -5.17 -11.97
N ARG A 38 -10.85 -5.09 -12.25
CA ARG A 38 -11.91 -5.64 -11.41
C ARG A 38 -11.79 -7.16 -11.24
N THR A 39 -11.65 -7.89 -12.35
CA THR A 39 -11.66 -9.37 -12.35
C THR A 39 -10.48 -9.91 -11.55
N ILE A 40 -9.28 -9.35 -11.76
CA ILE A 40 -8.07 -9.79 -11.07
C ILE A 40 -8.15 -9.41 -9.59
N LEU A 41 -8.54 -8.17 -9.29
CA LEU A 41 -8.66 -7.73 -7.90
C LEU A 41 -9.66 -8.58 -7.12
N ARG A 42 -10.85 -8.83 -7.65
CA ARG A 42 -11.86 -9.68 -7.01
C ARG A 42 -11.32 -11.07 -6.70
N ARG A 43 -10.67 -11.71 -7.66
CA ARG A 43 -10.04 -13.01 -7.45
C ARG A 43 -8.98 -13.00 -6.36
N VAL A 44 -8.13 -11.95 -6.31
CA VAL A 44 -7.10 -11.82 -5.28
C VAL A 44 -7.71 -11.48 -3.93
N ALA A 45 -8.76 -10.68 -3.90
CA ALA A 45 -9.51 -10.38 -2.67
C ALA A 45 -10.04 -11.66 -2.01
N GLU A 46 -10.73 -12.50 -2.78
CA GLU A 46 -11.32 -13.76 -2.28
C GLU A 46 -10.27 -14.80 -1.88
N LYS A 47 -9.18 -14.92 -2.64
CA LYS A 47 -8.19 -15.98 -2.43
C LYS A 47 -7.03 -15.60 -1.51
N CYS A 48 -6.81 -14.31 -1.29
CA CYS A 48 -5.64 -13.82 -0.55
C CYS A 48 -6.02 -12.81 0.53
N TYR A 49 -6.49 -11.60 0.15
CA TYR A 49 -6.62 -10.51 1.12
C TYR A 49 -7.60 -10.79 2.24
N LEU A 50 -8.82 -11.20 1.92
CA LEU A 50 -9.86 -11.46 2.93
C LEU A 50 -9.49 -12.63 3.85
N PRO A 51 -9.07 -13.82 3.33
CA PRO A 51 -8.64 -14.92 4.20
C PRO A 51 -7.44 -14.55 5.07
N MET A 52 -6.43 -13.86 4.50
CA MET A 52 -5.25 -13.46 5.26
C MET A 52 -5.61 -12.48 6.37
N ASN A 53 -6.40 -11.46 6.08
CA ASN A 53 -6.82 -10.48 7.07
C ASN A 53 -7.66 -11.11 8.18
N ALA A 54 -8.49 -12.11 7.87
CA ALA A 54 -9.22 -12.87 8.88
C ALA A 54 -8.28 -13.65 9.81
N ILE A 55 -7.28 -14.34 9.26
CA ILE A 55 -6.25 -15.07 10.04
C ILE A 55 -5.46 -14.09 10.93
N MET A 56 -5.08 -12.92 10.41
CA MET A 56 -4.34 -11.92 11.18
C MET A 56 -5.20 -11.36 12.31
N LEU A 57 -6.47 -11.07 12.05
CA LEU A 57 -7.40 -10.58 13.06
C LEU A 57 -7.61 -11.61 14.19
N GLU A 58 -7.79 -12.88 13.83
CA GLU A 58 -7.91 -13.98 14.78
C GLU A 58 -6.66 -14.11 15.67
N ASN A 59 -5.47 -14.04 15.08
CA ASN A 59 -4.22 -14.08 15.85
C ASN A 59 -4.07 -12.87 16.77
N ILE A 60 -4.45 -11.68 16.33
CA ILE A 60 -4.45 -10.48 17.18
C ILE A 60 -5.43 -10.65 18.35
N GLN A 61 -6.62 -11.19 18.09
CA GLN A 61 -7.62 -11.45 19.16
C GLN A 61 -7.10 -12.47 20.16
N LYS A 62 -6.42 -13.51 19.69
CA LYS A 62 -5.87 -14.58 20.53
C LYS A 62 -4.68 -14.15 21.37
N PHE A 63 -3.75 -13.39 20.80
CA PHE A 63 -2.46 -13.07 21.43
C PHE A 63 -2.34 -11.61 21.87
N GLY A 64 -3.31 -10.76 21.53
CA GLY A 64 -3.34 -9.35 21.88
C GLY A 64 -2.08 -8.59 21.42
N LYS A 65 -1.58 -7.72 22.28
CA LYS A 65 -0.40 -6.88 21.99
C LYS A 65 0.92 -7.65 21.75
N SER A 66 0.93 -8.95 22.02
CA SER A 66 2.10 -9.81 21.73
C SER A 66 2.21 -10.18 20.25
N PHE A 67 1.12 -10.07 19.49
CA PHE A 67 1.09 -10.28 18.04
C PHE A 67 0.91 -8.94 17.32
N LYS A 68 1.96 -8.53 16.62
CA LYS A 68 1.96 -7.28 15.85
C LYS A 68 2.45 -7.56 14.44
N ILE A 69 1.91 -6.84 13.49
CA ILE A 69 2.24 -6.97 12.06
C ILE A 69 2.37 -5.61 11.41
N ALA A 70 3.03 -5.57 10.27
CA ALA A 70 3.17 -4.37 9.47
C ALA A 70 2.71 -4.62 8.02
N TYR A 71 2.08 -3.63 7.43
CA TYR A 71 1.68 -3.61 6.02
C TYR A 71 2.21 -2.35 5.33
N SER A 72 2.57 -2.47 4.05
CA SER A 72 2.50 -1.34 3.12
C SER A 72 1.42 -1.65 2.08
N ILE A 73 0.56 -0.67 1.82
CA ILE A 73 -0.53 -0.78 0.85
C ILE A 73 -0.43 0.40 -0.08
N SER A 74 -0.12 0.17 -1.37
CA SER A 74 0.03 1.27 -2.33
C SER A 74 -1.26 2.06 -2.52
N GLY A 75 -1.15 3.34 -2.85
CA GLY A 75 -2.30 4.19 -3.11
C GLY A 75 -3.16 3.65 -4.25
N SER A 76 -2.54 3.16 -5.33
CA SER A 76 -3.25 2.50 -6.44
C SER A 76 -4.04 1.26 -6.00
N ALA A 77 -3.53 0.49 -5.04
CA ALA A 77 -4.29 -0.63 -4.48
C ALA A 77 -5.49 -0.15 -3.65
N ILE A 78 -5.33 0.92 -2.86
CA ILE A 78 -6.43 1.51 -2.08
C ILE A 78 -7.54 2.03 -3.01
N GLU A 79 -7.19 2.75 -4.10
CA GLU A 79 -8.15 3.22 -5.10
C GLU A 79 -8.92 2.06 -5.74
N GLN A 80 -8.23 0.98 -6.08
CA GLN A 80 -8.88 -0.20 -6.63
C GLN A 80 -9.78 -0.89 -5.60
N PHE A 81 -9.40 -0.93 -4.32
CA PHE A 81 -10.27 -1.44 -3.25
C PHE A 81 -11.54 -0.59 -3.12
N GLU A 82 -11.41 0.74 -3.06
CA GLU A 82 -12.56 1.64 -3.02
C GLU A 82 -13.53 1.40 -4.20
N LYS A 83 -12.98 1.19 -5.40
CA LYS A 83 -13.76 1.05 -6.64
C LYS A 83 -14.36 -0.34 -6.83
N TYR A 84 -13.64 -1.41 -6.50
CA TYR A 84 -14.00 -2.76 -6.93
C TYR A 84 -14.17 -3.78 -5.79
N ALA A 85 -13.63 -3.53 -4.60
CA ALA A 85 -13.65 -4.47 -3.48
C ALA A 85 -13.62 -3.73 -2.11
N PRO A 86 -14.62 -2.89 -1.80
CA PRO A 86 -14.63 -2.10 -0.57
C PRO A 86 -14.54 -2.96 0.69
N GLU A 87 -15.02 -4.18 0.67
CA GLU A 87 -14.92 -5.15 1.77
C GLU A 87 -13.46 -5.48 2.13
N VAL A 88 -12.53 -5.43 1.19
CA VAL A 88 -11.09 -5.59 1.46
C VAL A 88 -10.57 -4.41 2.25
N LEU A 89 -10.92 -3.18 1.85
CA LEU A 89 -10.52 -1.98 2.59
C LEU A 89 -11.08 -1.98 4.01
N ASP A 90 -12.33 -2.42 4.18
CA ASP A 90 -12.94 -2.52 5.50
C ASP A 90 -12.28 -3.58 6.38
N SER A 91 -11.82 -4.69 5.80
CA SER A 91 -11.04 -5.69 6.52
C SER A 91 -9.70 -5.14 7.03
N PHE A 92 -9.01 -4.31 6.24
CA PHE A 92 -7.80 -3.60 6.69
C PHE A 92 -8.08 -2.54 7.74
N LYS A 93 -9.21 -1.81 7.65
CA LYS A 93 -9.65 -0.89 8.71
C LYS A 93 -9.93 -1.62 10.02
N ALA A 94 -10.55 -2.79 9.97
CA ALA A 94 -10.76 -3.62 11.16
C ALA A 94 -9.43 -4.02 11.82
N LEU A 95 -8.42 -4.39 11.04
CA LEU A 95 -7.07 -4.65 11.52
C LEU A 95 -6.43 -3.39 12.14
N ALA A 96 -6.55 -2.22 11.49
CA ALA A 96 -6.06 -0.95 12.00
C ALA A 96 -6.65 -0.59 13.37
N ALA A 97 -7.94 -0.83 13.55
CA ALA A 97 -8.67 -0.54 14.78
C ALA A 97 -8.16 -1.33 16.00
N THR A 98 -7.52 -2.48 15.79
CA THR A 98 -6.92 -3.28 16.88
C THR A 98 -5.75 -2.59 17.58
N GLY A 99 -5.09 -1.64 16.91
CA GLY A 99 -3.85 -1.01 17.37
C GLY A 99 -2.60 -1.91 17.34
N CYS A 100 -2.72 -3.11 16.79
CA CYS A 100 -1.62 -4.09 16.63
C CYS A 100 -1.02 -4.11 15.24
N VAL A 101 -1.47 -3.24 14.34
CA VAL A 101 -0.99 -3.14 12.95
C VAL A 101 -0.34 -1.79 12.72
N GLU A 102 0.84 -1.82 12.09
CA GLU A 102 1.51 -0.63 11.58
C GLU A 102 1.39 -0.58 10.06
N PHE A 103 0.97 0.57 9.53
CA PHE A 103 0.97 0.83 8.10
C PHE A 103 2.17 1.71 7.75
N LEU A 104 3.03 1.23 6.85
CA LEU A 104 4.21 1.92 6.40
C LEU A 104 3.86 2.87 5.25
N ALA A 105 4.66 3.93 5.08
CA ALA A 105 4.61 4.75 3.89
C ALA A 105 5.41 4.10 2.74
N GLU A 106 4.98 4.37 1.53
CA GLU A 106 5.70 4.06 0.29
C GLU A 106 5.41 5.15 -0.77
N THR A 107 5.93 5.01 -1.99
CA THR A 107 5.48 5.86 -3.10
C THR A 107 4.03 5.48 -3.48
N TYR A 108 3.19 6.48 -3.78
CA TYR A 108 1.75 6.30 -3.94
C TYR A 108 1.37 5.22 -4.96
N THR A 109 2.01 5.24 -6.12
CA THR A 109 1.77 4.28 -7.21
C THR A 109 2.76 3.12 -7.23
N HIS A 110 3.51 2.91 -6.15
CA HIS A 110 4.61 1.94 -6.11
C HIS A 110 5.67 2.22 -7.18
N SER A 111 5.97 3.48 -7.40
CA SER A 111 6.83 3.95 -8.50
C SER A 111 8.31 3.93 -8.12
N LEU A 112 9.16 3.99 -9.14
CA LEU A 112 10.61 4.15 -9.01
C LEU A 112 11.04 5.64 -9.00
N ALA A 113 10.16 6.54 -8.57
CA ALA A 113 10.41 7.99 -8.57
C ALA A 113 11.67 8.38 -7.79
N SER A 114 12.06 7.61 -6.78
CA SER A 114 13.29 7.82 -6.02
C SER A 114 14.57 7.83 -6.89
N LEU A 115 14.55 7.17 -8.05
CA LEU A 115 15.70 7.08 -8.98
C LEU A 115 15.73 8.21 -10.02
N VAL A 116 14.59 8.91 -10.23
CA VAL A 116 14.43 9.80 -11.39
C VAL A 116 14.15 11.24 -10.97
N SER A 117 13.31 11.45 -9.94
CA SER A 117 12.85 12.77 -9.54
C SER A 117 12.58 12.85 -8.05
N LYS A 118 13.39 13.63 -7.34
CA LYS A 118 13.22 13.88 -5.90
C LYS A 118 11.90 14.56 -5.58
N ASP A 119 11.46 15.49 -6.42
CA ASP A 119 10.21 16.22 -6.22
C ASP A 119 8.99 15.30 -6.39
N GLU A 120 9.02 14.45 -7.42
CA GLU A 120 7.95 13.47 -7.63
C GLU A 120 7.92 12.42 -6.51
N PHE A 121 9.10 11.94 -6.09
CA PHE A 121 9.23 11.04 -4.94
C PHE A 121 8.57 11.65 -3.69
N LYS A 122 8.92 12.89 -3.36
CA LYS A 122 8.36 13.60 -2.21
C LYS A 122 6.83 13.73 -2.31
N LYS A 123 6.31 14.17 -3.46
CA LYS A 123 4.86 14.31 -3.70
C LYS A 123 4.12 12.99 -3.48
N GLN A 124 4.64 11.89 -4.04
CA GLN A 124 4.01 10.58 -3.90
C GLN A 124 4.02 10.07 -2.46
N VAL A 125 5.12 10.25 -1.74
CA VAL A 125 5.23 9.85 -0.33
C VAL A 125 4.30 10.67 0.56
N GLU A 126 4.19 11.98 0.33
CA GLU A 126 3.27 12.85 1.07
C GLU A 126 1.80 12.49 0.78
N LEU A 127 1.45 12.25 -0.49
CA LEU A 127 0.11 11.82 -0.88
C LEU A 127 -0.25 10.47 -0.25
N HIS A 128 0.67 9.52 -0.33
CA HIS A 128 0.49 8.20 0.27
C HIS A 128 0.27 8.30 1.79
N SER A 129 1.10 9.07 2.49
CA SER A 129 0.99 9.24 3.94
C SER A 129 -0.37 9.82 4.36
N LYS A 130 -0.89 10.81 3.60
CA LYS A 130 -2.23 11.37 3.81
C LYS A 130 -3.34 10.34 3.58
N THR A 131 -3.18 9.51 2.55
CA THR A 131 -4.13 8.45 2.22
C THR A 131 -4.17 7.38 3.31
N ILE A 132 -3.02 6.93 3.81
CA ILE A 132 -2.94 6.00 4.92
C ILE A 132 -3.58 6.59 6.19
N GLU A 133 -3.28 7.84 6.51
CA GLU A 133 -3.87 8.51 7.67
C GLU A 133 -5.40 8.63 7.55
N LYS A 134 -5.91 8.98 6.37
CA LYS A 134 -7.34 9.07 6.06
C LYS A 134 -8.06 7.74 6.31
N HIS A 135 -7.49 6.62 5.83
CA HIS A 135 -8.18 5.32 5.87
C HIS A 135 -7.96 4.54 7.17
N PHE A 136 -6.79 4.69 7.80
CA PHE A 136 -6.38 3.87 8.94
C PHE A 136 -6.14 4.68 10.23
N GLY A 137 -6.36 5.99 10.20
CA GLY A 137 -6.41 6.86 11.37
C GLY A 137 -5.05 7.18 11.99
N LYS A 138 -3.94 6.76 11.39
CA LYS A 138 -2.59 7.04 11.89
C LYS A 138 -1.64 7.38 10.75
N LYS A 139 -0.85 8.45 10.96
CA LYS A 139 0.24 8.80 10.04
C LYS A 139 1.34 7.75 10.11
N PRO A 140 1.87 7.27 8.97
CA PRO A 140 3.00 6.35 8.93
C PRO A 140 4.24 6.93 9.62
N LYS A 141 5.00 6.06 10.30
CA LYS A 141 6.27 6.44 10.96
C LYS A 141 7.49 5.84 10.28
N CYS A 142 7.30 4.73 9.60
CA CYS A 142 8.33 4.04 8.84
C CYS A 142 8.00 4.11 7.36
N PHE A 143 9.02 4.08 6.54
CA PHE A 143 8.93 4.12 5.08
C PHE A 143 9.53 2.83 4.50
N ARG A 144 8.96 2.36 3.40
CA ARG A 144 9.54 1.26 2.62
C ARG A 144 9.54 1.66 1.15
N ASN A 145 10.73 1.70 0.55
CA ASN A 145 10.82 2.07 -0.87
C ASN A 145 10.38 0.94 -1.79
N SER A 146 9.89 1.31 -2.98
CA SER A 146 9.53 0.37 -4.05
C SER A 146 10.72 -0.53 -4.38
N GLU A 147 10.45 -1.81 -4.61
CA GLU A 147 11.45 -2.85 -4.96
C GLU A 147 12.63 -2.96 -3.97
N LEU A 148 12.46 -2.49 -2.70
CA LEU A 148 13.52 -2.47 -1.68
C LEU A 148 14.77 -1.68 -2.10
N ILE A 149 14.65 -0.76 -3.03
CA ILE A 149 15.76 0.07 -3.48
C ILE A 149 16.18 1.02 -2.37
N TYR A 150 17.46 1.00 -2.02
CA TYR A 150 18.05 1.86 -1.02
C TYR A 150 19.35 2.49 -1.52
N SER A 151 19.56 3.73 -1.14
CA SER A 151 20.83 4.44 -1.14
C SER A 151 20.83 5.44 0.00
N ASP A 152 21.99 5.94 0.39
CA ASP A 152 22.11 6.95 1.45
C ASP A 152 21.36 8.23 1.09
N GLU A 153 21.31 8.58 -0.19
CA GLU A 153 20.52 9.71 -0.69
C GLU A 153 19.02 9.50 -0.46
N ILE A 154 18.50 8.29 -0.72
CA ILE A 154 17.10 7.94 -0.42
C ILE A 154 16.86 7.99 1.09
N GLY A 155 17.78 7.45 1.88
CA GLY A 155 17.72 7.51 3.33
C GLY A 155 17.65 8.95 3.86
N GLU A 156 18.47 9.85 3.31
CA GLU A 156 18.44 11.28 3.65
C GLU A 156 17.10 11.94 3.28
N MET A 157 16.56 11.66 2.09
CA MET A 157 15.24 12.18 1.69
C MET A 157 14.14 11.71 2.64
N VAL A 158 14.12 10.43 2.98
CA VAL A 158 13.15 9.83 3.89
C VAL A 158 13.25 10.41 5.29
N TYR A 159 14.47 10.61 5.79
CA TYR A 159 14.69 11.29 7.06
C TYR A 159 14.18 12.73 7.06
N LYS A 160 14.47 13.51 6.00
CA LYS A 160 13.96 14.89 5.84
C LYS A 160 12.42 14.96 5.77
N LEU A 161 11.75 13.92 5.32
CA LEU A 161 10.29 13.78 5.34
C LEU A 161 9.74 13.42 6.73
N GLY A 162 10.61 13.18 7.72
CA GLY A 162 10.25 12.96 9.12
C GLY A 162 9.96 11.51 9.50
N PHE A 163 10.34 10.54 8.66
CA PHE A 163 10.23 9.13 9.01
C PHE A 163 11.32 8.70 9.99
N LYS A 164 11.00 7.70 10.82
CA LYS A 164 11.89 7.17 11.87
C LYS A 164 12.70 5.95 11.42
N GLY A 165 12.32 5.35 10.31
CA GLY A 165 12.96 4.16 9.75
C GLY A 165 12.62 3.97 8.29
N ILE A 166 13.49 3.27 7.58
CA ILE A 166 13.37 2.84 6.20
C ILE A 166 13.70 1.35 6.11
#